data_9f8d13f60d2b5275f6fdadc5bd6f37af
#
_entry.id   9f8d13f60d2b5275f6fdadc5bd6f37af
#
_cell.length_a   1.000
_cell.length_b   1.000
_cell.length_c   1.000
_cell.angle_alpha   90.00
_cell.angle_beta   90.00
_cell.angle_gamma   90.00
#
_symmetry.space_group_name_H-M   'P 1'
#
loop_
_entity.id
_entity.type
_entity.pdbx_description
1 polymer ?
#
loop_
_entity_poly.entity_id
_entity_poly.type
_entity_poly.pdbx_seq_one_letter_code
_entity_poly.pdbx_strand_id
1 'polypeptide(L)'
;MSGKTKTWAERLHDGKGHQVKPAPIDIAGMKAGQIMLVPTALMVDAFIRTVPKGRNLNARQLRDAMAATHGAEVTCPITTGFHLRTVAEAAWEALAGGTPVHRLTPVWRVLPPDSLTLKKLSFDSAFIRRQREVEGLDTVPVTRRSTIDAHRTSRRT
;
A
#
# COMPACT_ATOMS: atom_id res chain seq x y z
N MET A 1 27.26 3.58 -20.26
CA MET A 1 27.17 3.39 -19.44
C MET A 1 26.16 3.13 -18.94
N SER A 2 25.73 2.65 -19.01
CA SER A 2 24.74 2.31 -18.63
C SER A 2 24.63 1.79 -17.41
N GLY A 3 25.00 1.40 -16.75
CA GLY A 3 24.90 0.75 -15.52
C GLY A 3 24.16 1.48 -14.43
N LYS A 4 23.63 2.62 -14.73
CA LYS A 4 22.97 3.41 -13.73
C LYS A 4 21.56 2.92 -13.47
N THR A 5 21.29 2.49 -12.24
CA THR A 5 19.96 2.03 -11.85
C THR A 5 19.03 3.24 -11.66
N LYS A 6 17.79 3.10 -12.09
CA LYS A 6 16.80 4.15 -11.87
C LYS A 6 16.54 4.34 -10.38
N THR A 7 16.32 5.60 -9.99
CA THR A 7 15.90 5.90 -8.62
C THR A 7 14.45 5.45 -8.45
N TRP A 8 14.01 5.35 -7.22
CA TRP A 8 12.61 5.01 -6.95
C TRP A 8 11.68 6.12 -7.42
N ALA A 9 12.12 7.37 -7.32
CA ALA A 9 11.34 8.49 -7.86
C ALA A 9 11.15 8.35 -9.37
N GLU A 10 12.21 7.96 -10.08
CA GLU A 10 12.11 7.73 -11.51
C GLU A 10 11.16 6.58 -11.83
N ARG A 11 11.24 5.50 -11.05
CA ARG A 11 10.35 4.36 -11.23
C ARG A 11 8.89 4.73 -10.95
N LEU A 12 8.67 5.64 -10.02
CA LEU A 12 7.32 6.10 -9.70
C LEU A 12 6.66 6.74 -10.93
N HIS A 13 7.45 7.44 -11.74
CA HIS A 13 6.97 8.15 -12.92
C HIS A 13 7.13 7.36 -14.22
N ASP A 14 7.58 6.12 -14.11
CA ASP A 14 8.03 5.35 -15.26
C ASP A 14 6.96 4.43 -15.83
N GLY A 15 5.75 4.71 -15.77
CA GLY A 15 4.71 3.85 -16.26
C GLY A 15 3.97 4.48 -17.42
N LYS A 16 3.36 3.62 -18.22
CA LYS A 16 2.41 4.05 -19.21
C LYS A 16 1.07 4.23 -18.48
N GLY A 17 0.05 4.70 -19.15
CA GLY A 17 -1.23 4.91 -18.53
C GLY A 17 -1.83 3.62 -17.93
N HIS A 18 -2.77 3.77 -17.01
CA HIS A 18 -3.47 2.64 -16.44
C HIS A 18 -4.34 1.95 -17.50
N GLN A 19 -4.78 0.74 -17.18
CA GLN A 19 -5.66 -0.03 -18.05
C GLN A 19 -6.88 -0.50 -17.26
N VAL A 20 -7.97 -0.71 -17.98
CA VAL A 20 -9.18 -1.34 -17.42
C VAL A 20 -9.53 -2.46 -18.40
N LYS A 21 -9.50 -3.69 -17.94
CA LYS A 21 -9.68 -4.85 -18.80
C LYS A 21 -10.14 -6.05 -17.97
N PRO A 22 -10.67 -7.10 -18.62
CA PRO A 22 -11.11 -8.29 -17.86
C PRO A 22 -9.93 -8.95 -17.14
N ALA A 23 -10.17 -9.41 -15.92
CA ALA A 23 -9.17 -10.14 -15.16
C ALA A 23 -8.91 -11.48 -15.84
N PRO A 24 -7.63 -11.87 -15.99
CA PRO A 24 -7.28 -13.11 -16.70
C PRO A 24 -7.37 -14.37 -15.85
N ILE A 25 -7.27 -14.24 -14.52
CA ILE A 25 -7.23 -15.38 -13.61
C ILE A 25 -7.93 -15.05 -12.30
N ASP A 26 -8.20 -16.08 -11.51
CA ASP A 26 -8.67 -15.93 -10.14
C ASP A 26 -7.45 -15.77 -9.25
N ILE A 27 -7.41 -14.71 -8.44
CA ILE A 27 -6.31 -14.51 -7.50
C ILE A 27 -6.73 -13.50 -6.43
N ALA A 28 -6.38 -13.78 -5.18
CA ALA A 28 -6.59 -12.86 -4.06
C ALA A 28 -8.01 -12.28 -3.99
N GLY A 29 -9.01 -13.11 -4.24
CA GLY A 29 -10.41 -12.70 -4.22
C GLY A 29 -10.93 -12.15 -5.54
N MET A 30 -10.05 -11.86 -6.49
CA MET A 30 -10.43 -11.43 -7.83
C MET A 30 -10.81 -12.65 -8.66
N LYS A 31 -11.86 -12.55 -9.45
CA LYS A 31 -12.31 -13.64 -10.32
C LYS A 31 -12.06 -13.30 -11.77
N ALA A 32 -11.63 -14.31 -12.54
CA ALA A 32 -11.43 -14.15 -13.98
C ALA A 32 -12.70 -13.59 -14.62
N GLY A 33 -12.55 -12.64 -15.53
CA GLY A 33 -13.67 -12.00 -16.21
C GLY A 33 -14.18 -10.74 -15.55
N GLN A 34 -13.87 -10.49 -14.28
CA GLN A 34 -14.25 -9.24 -13.65
C GLN A 34 -13.52 -8.07 -14.32
N ILE A 35 -14.18 -6.92 -14.39
CA ILE A 35 -13.53 -5.72 -14.95
C ILE A 35 -12.47 -5.25 -13.98
N MET A 36 -11.22 -5.30 -14.41
CA MET A 36 -10.05 -5.09 -13.56
C MET A 36 -9.33 -3.81 -13.91
N LEU A 37 -9.07 -2.99 -12.89
CA LEU A 37 -8.17 -1.84 -13.01
C LEU A 37 -6.73 -2.32 -12.86
N VAL A 38 -5.87 -1.95 -13.80
CA VAL A 38 -4.43 -2.13 -13.67
C VAL A 38 -3.86 -0.73 -13.43
N PRO A 39 -3.55 -0.39 -12.18
CA PRO A 39 -3.12 0.98 -11.86
C PRO A 39 -1.67 1.24 -12.25
N THR A 40 -1.31 2.51 -12.26
CA THR A 40 0.09 2.92 -12.36
C THR A 40 0.60 3.22 -10.96
N ALA A 41 1.92 3.30 -10.82
CA ALA A 41 2.52 3.67 -9.54
C ALA A 41 2.07 5.08 -9.12
N LEU A 42 1.98 6.02 -10.07
CA LEU A 42 1.50 7.36 -9.77
C LEU A 42 0.06 7.38 -9.27
N MET A 43 -0.79 6.52 -9.81
CA MET A 43 -2.17 6.42 -9.32
C MET A 43 -2.22 5.93 -7.89
N VAL A 44 -1.39 4.94 -7.57
CA VAL A 44 -1.32 4.42 -6.21
C VAL A 44 -0.82 5.52 -5.26
N ASP A 45 0.23 6.23 -5.68
CA ASP A 45 0.77 7.34 -4.90
C ASP A 45 -0.28 8.41 -4.65
N ALA A 46 -0.95 8.86 -5.71
CA ALA A 46 -1.97 9.90 -5.60
C ALA A 46 -3.13 9.46 -4.71
N PHE A 47 -3.54 8.21 -4.81
CA PHE A 47 -4.61 7.70 -3.99
C PHE A 47 -4.23 7.67 -2.51
N ILE A 48 -3.01 7.20 -2.20
CA ILE A 48 -2.53 7.16 -0.82
C ILE A 48 -2.52 8.56 -0.20
N ARG A 49 -2.19 9.57 -0.98
CA ARG A 49 -2.19 10.96 -0.48
C ARG A 49 -3.58 11.45 -0.08
N THR A 50 -4.63 10.78 -0.52
CA THR A 50 -5.99 11.13 -0.12
C THR A 50 -6.41 10.47 1.19
N VAL A 51 -5.65 9.50 1.69
CA VAL A 51 -5.97 8.81 2.94
C VAL A 51 -5.67 9.74 4.10
N PRO A 52 -6.66 10.12 4.91
CA PRO A 52 -6.44 11.09 5.98
C PRO A 52 -5.61 10.54 7.13
N LYS A 53 -4.99 11.45 7.86
CA LYS A 53 -4.22 11.11 9.04
C LYS A 53 -5.08 10.31 10.02
N GLY A 54 -4.50 9.28 10.60
CA GLY A 54 -5.20 8.44 11.57
C GLY A 54 -6.07 7.36 10.95
N ARG A 55 -6.07 7.27 9.62
CA ARG A 55 -6.87 6.26 8.93
C ARG A 55 -5.97 5.20 8.32
N ASN A 56 -6.37 3.95 8.49
CA ASN A 56 -5.64 2.81 7.93
C ASN A 56 -6.47 2.14 6.85
N LEU A 57 -5.83 1.79 5.75
CA LEU A 57 -6.42 0.92 4.74
C LEU A 57 -5.49 -0.28 4.56
N ASN A 58 -6.05 -1.49 4.58
CA ASN A 58 -5.27 -2.66 4.20
C ASN A 58 -5.23 -2.75 2.66
N ALA A 59 -4.49 -3.70 2.14
CA ALA A 59 -4.30 -3.83 0.69
C ALA A 59 -5.63 -4.01 -0.05
N ARG A 60 -6.53 -4.80 0.51
CA ARG A 60 -7.81 -5.04 -0.13
C ARG A 60 -8.67 -3.78 -0.15
N GLN A 61 -8.71 -3.06 0.96
CA GLN A 61 -9.47 -1.81 1.04
C GLN A 61 -8.93 -0.78 0.05
N LEU A 62 -7.61 -0.71 -0.07
CA LEU A 62 -6.97 0.18 -1.05
C LEU A 62 -7.39 -0.19 -2.46
N ARG A 63 -7.32 -1.47 -2.80
CA ARG A 63 -7.70 -1.94 -4.13
C ARG A 63 -9.17 -1.68 -4.43
N ASP A 64 -10.06 -1.97 -3.49
CA ASP A 64 -11.48 -1.76 -3.68
C ASP A 64 -11.81 -0.29 -3.90
N ALA A 65 -11.17 0.58 -3.14
CA ALA A 65 -11.40 2.02 -3.26
C ALA A 65 -10.90 2.55 -4.62
N MET A 66 -9.74 2.09 -5.08
CA MET A 66 -9.24 2.51 -6.40
C MET A 66 -10.13 2.01 -7.52
N ALA A 67 -10.62 0.78 -7.43
CA ALA A 67 -11.53 0.23 -8.42
C ALA A 67 -12.80 1.09 -8.52
N ALA A 68 -13.36 1.44 -7.37
CA ALA A 68 -14.57 2.26 -7.32
C ALA A 68 -14.39 3.61 -8.03
N THR A 69 -13.23 4.23 -7.88
CA THR A 69 -12.99 5.54 -8.50
C THR A 69 -12.79 5.46 -10.01
N HIS A 70 -12.57 4.27 -10.54
CA HIS A 70 -12.29 4.09 -11.98
C HIS A 70 -13.34 3.24 -12.68
N GLY A 71 -14.49 3.01 -12.04
CA GLY A 71 -15.56 2.25 -12.64
C GLY A 71 -15.23 0.78 -12.89
N ALA A 72 -14.25 0.24 -12.14
CA ALA A 72 -13.86 -1.16 -12.25
C ALA A 72 -14.47 -1.96 -11.11
N GLU A 73 -14.54 -3.28 -11.30
CA GLU A 73 -15.04 -4.16 -10.24
C GLU A 73 -13.97 -4.54 -9.25
N VAL A 74 -12.72 -4.64 -9.72
CA VAL A 74 -11.57 -5.02 -8.91
C VAL A 74 -10.34 -4.29 -9.39
N THR A 75 -9.28 -4.28 -8.56
CA THR A 75 -7.98 -3.76 -8.94
C THR A 75 -6.98 -4.91 -8.89
N CYS A 76 -6.11 -5.01 -9.88
CA CYS A 76 -5.12 -6.08 -9.96
C CYS A 76 -4.27 -6.14 -8.69
N PRO A 77 -4.32 -7.24 -7.94
CA PRO A 77 -3.57 -7.34 -6.68
C PRO A 77 -2.07 -7.43 -6.90
N ILE A 78 -1.63 -8.04 -7.98
CA ILE A 78 -0.20 -8.20 -8.28
C ILE A 78 0.42 -6.85 -8.58
N THR A 79 -0.19 -6.10 -9.49
CA THR A 79 0.30 -4.78 -9.90
C THR A 79 0.24 -3.79 -8.74
N THR A 80 -0.85 -3.84 -7.95
CA THR A 80 -0.98 -2.96 -6.79
C THR A 80 0.14 -3.20 -5.79
N GLY A 81 0.43 -4.48 -5.48
CA GLY A 81 1.51 -4.81 -4.56
C GLY A 81 2.85 -4.31 -5.05
N PHE A 82 3.12 -4.48 -6.33
CA PHE A 82 4.35 -4.01 -6.93
C PHE A 82 4.49 -2.49 -6.81
N HIS A 83 3.43 -1.77 -7.16
CA HIS A 83 3.45 -0.30 -7.11
C HIS A 83 3.46 0.24 -5.69
N LEU A 84 2.82 -0.46 -4.77
CA LEU A 84 2.83 -0.06 -3.37
C LEU A 84 4.26 -0.07 -2.83
N ARG A 85 5.05 -1.07 -3.19
CA ARG A 85 6.46 -1.11 -2.84
C ARG A 85 7.20 0.07 -3.47
N THR A 86 6.96 0.36 -4.74
CA THR A 86 7.61 1.48 -5.42
C THR A 86 7.32 2.80 -4.71
N VAL A 87 6.06 3.03 -4.34
CA VAL A 87 5.67 4.26 -3.64
C VAL A 87 6.35 4.35 -2.28
N ALA A 88 6.41 3.24 -1.53
CA ALA A 88 7.06 3.23 -0.22
C ALA A 88 8.56 3.49 -0.33
N GLU A 89 9.22 2.87 -1.30
CA GLU A 89 10.65 3.09 -1.51
C GLU A 89 10.93 4.53 -1.95
N ALA A 90 10.06 5.09 -2.80
CA ALA A 90 10.24 6.48 -3.23
C ALA A 90 10.06 7.45 -2.06
N ALA A 91 9.13 7.16 -1.15
CA ALA A 91 8.94 7.99 0.04
C ALA A 91 10.19 7.93 0.93
N TRP A 92 10.75 6.76 1.14
CA TRP A 92 11.97 6.61 1.92
C TRP A 92 13.15 7.34 1.27
N GLU A 93 13.29 7.20 -0.05
CA GLU A 93 14.33 7.89 -0.81
C GLU A 93 14.22 9.41 -0.65
N ALA A 94 12.99 9.94 -0.73
CA ALA A 94 12.75 11.36 -0.56
C ALA A 94 13.10 11.82 0.86
N LEU A 95 12.74 11.02 1.87
CA LEU A 95 13.06 11.34 3.26
C LEU A 95 14.58 11.38 3.45
N ALA A 96 15.29 10.40 2.93
CA ALA A 96 16.75 10.34 3.01
C ALA A 96 17.39 11.53 2.32
N GLY A 97 16.75 12.07 1.30
CA GLY A 97 17.20 13.24 0.55
C GLY A 97 16.83 14.57 1.18
N GLY A 98 16.16 14.56 2.35
CA GLY A 98 15.84 15.77 3.07
C GLY A 98 14.38 16.23 3.01
N THR A 99 13.51 15.51 2.33
CA THR A 99 12.10 15.88 2.30
C THR A 99 11.47 15.68 3.67
N PRO A 100 10.77 16.67 4.23
CA PRO A 100 10.16 16.50 5.53
C PRO A 100 9.01 15.50 5.50
N VAL A 101 8.80 14.80 6.62
CA VAL A 101 7.81 13.72 6.71
C VAL A 101 6.42 14.18 6.26
N HIS A 102 6.02 15.39 6.61
CA HIS A 102 4.67 15.86 6.28
C HIS A 102 4.44 16.07 4.78
N ARG A 103 5.50 16.03 3.97
CA ARG A 103 5.40 16.14 2.51
C ARG A 103 5.51 14.79 1.82
N LEU A 104 5.81 13.75 2.56
CA LEU A 104 5.90 12.42 1.98
C LEU A 104 4.52 11.86 1.69
N THR A 105 4.46 10.98 0.71
CA THR A 105 3.27 10.16 0.54
C THR A 105 3.10 9.31 1.79
N PRO A 106 1.95 9.39 2.48
CA PRO A 106 1.80 8.71 3.77
C PRO A 106 1.57 7.21 3.63
N VAL A 107 2.58 6.50 3.11
CA VAL A 107 2.50 5.07 2.84
C VAL A 107 2.22 4.25 4.09
N TRP A 108 2.58 4.75 5.26
CA TRP A 108 2.36 4.05 6.52
C TRP A 108 0.87 3.84 6.81
N ARG A 109 -0.01 4.63 6.19
CA ARG A 109 -1.46 4.50 6.37
C ARG A 109 -2.04 3.31 5.61
N VAL A 110 -1.28 2.76 4.65
CA VAL A 110 -1.73 1.63 3.84
C VAL A 110 -0.81 0.41 3.98
N LEU A 111 0.06 0.42 4.99
CA LEU A 111 0.98 -0.66 5.26
C LEU A 111 0.79 -1.17 6.69
N PRO A 112 -0.33 -1.86 6.96
CA PRO A 112 -0.54 -2.44 8.29
C PRO A 112 0.53 -3.49 8.60
N PRO A 113 0.70 -3.86 9.89
CA PRO A 113 1.79 -4.73 10.31
C PRO A 113 1.87 -6.08 9.60
N ASP A 114 0.74 -6.58 9.09
CA ASP A 114 0.70 -7.84 8.37
C ASP A 114 0.85 -7.67 6.86
N SER A 115 1.15 -6.49 6.38
CA SER A 115 1.31 -6.23 4.95
C SER A 115 2.50 -7.01 4.39
N LEU A 116 2.27 -7.72 3.30
CA LEU A 116 3.34 -8.45 2.63
C LEU A 116 4.39 -7.51 2.03
N THR A 117 3.99 -6.30 1.70
CA THR A 117 4.89 -5.29 1.15
C THR A 117 6.01 -4.94 2.12
N LEU A 118 5.71 -4.93 3.43
CA LEU A 118 6.72 -4.59 4.44
C LEU A 118 7.96 -5.50 4.35
N LYS A 119 7.75 -6.76 4.01
CA LYS A 119 8.86 -7.72 3.91
C LYS A 119 9.72 -7.50 2.68
N LYS A 120 9.24 -6.73 1.71
CA LYS A 120 9.93 -6.50 0.45
C LYS A 120 10.67 -5.18 0.41
N LEU A 121 10.51 -4.34 1.42
CA LEU A 121 11.15 -3.03 1.45
C LEU A 121 12.66 -3.16 1.61
N SER A 122 13.41 -2.28 0.96
CA SER A 122 14.87 -2.26 1.05
C SER A 122 15.37 -1.58 2.31
N PHE A 123 14.49 -0.90 3.03
CA PHE A 123 14.83 -0.19 4.26
C PHE A 123 14.10 -0.81 5.44
N ASP A 124 14.58 -0.48 6.65
CA ASP A 124 13.99 -1.01 7.87
C ASP A 124 12.57 -0.48 8.05
N SER A 125 11.64 -1.39 8.24
CA SER A 125 10.23 -1.02 8.42
C SER A 125 9.96 -0.24 9.71
N ALA A 126 10.98 -0.03 10.54
CA ALA A 126 10.83 0.75 11.76
C ALA A 126 10.28 2.15 11.49
N PHE A 127 10.67 2.76 10.37
CA PHE A 127 10.13 4.06 9.99
C PHE A 127 8.61 4.00 9.80
N ILE A 128 8.13 3.00 9.08
CA ILE A 128 6.70 2.81 8.84
C ILE A 128 5.98 2.62 10.17
N ARG A 129 6.51 1.74 11.01
CA ARG A 129 5.92 1.44 12.31
C ARG A 129 5.85 2.69 13.18
N ARG A 130 6.91 3.49 13.19
CA ARG A 130 6.97 4.71 13.98
C ARG A 130 5.90 5.72 13.54
N GLN A 131 5.74 5.91 12.24
CA GLN A 131 4.72 6.83 11.75
C GLN A 131 3.31 6.33 12.09
N ARG A 132 3.11 5.02 12.07
CA ARG A 132 1.84 4.45 12.49
C ARG A 132 1.58 4.71 13.96
N GLU A 133 2.59 4.58 14.82
CA GLU A 133 2.45 4.89 16.24
C GLU A 133 2.05 6.35 16.44
N VAL A 134 2.70 7.25 15.72
CA VAL A 134 2.41 8.69 15.84
C VAL A 134 0.94 8.98 15.52
N GLU A 135 0.35 8.23 14.60
CA GLU A 135 -1.04 8.42 14.21
C GLU A 135 -2.02 7.53 14.96
N GLY A 136 -1.53 6.72 15.88
CA GLY A 136 -2.40 5.82 16.63
C GLY A 136 -2.87 4.59 15.87
N LEU A 137 -2.13 4.23 14.82
CA LEU A 137 -2.47 3.05 14.02
C LEU A 137 -1.77 1.80 14.57
N ASP A 138 -2.31 0.63 14.25
CA ASP A 138 -1.75 -0.63 14.71
C ASP A 138 -0.30 -0.80 14.28
N THR A 139 0.55 -1.30 15.17
CA THR A 139 1.96 -1.50 14.90
C THR A 139 2.39 -2.96 15.03
N VAL A 140 1.52 -3.82 15.53
CA VAL A 140 1.79 -5.23 15.71
C VAL A 140 0.81 -6.04 14.88
N PRO A 141 1.26 -7.11 14.23
CA PRO A 141 0.34 -7.94 13.45
C PRO A 141 -0.77 -8.49 14.32
N VAL A 142 -2.00 -8.48 13.79
CA VAL A 142 -3.12 -9.10 14.45
C VAL A 142 -3.01 -10.60 14.19
N THR A 143 -2.75 -11.38 15.25
CA THR A 143 -2.67 -12.83 15.15
C THR A 143 -3.99 -13.41 15.64
N ARG A 144 -4.24 -14.67 15.31
CA ARG A 144 -5.43 -15.35 15.81
C ARG A 144 -5.44 -15.33 17.33
N ARG A 145 -4.28 -15.50 17.95
CA ARG A 145 -4.17 -15.50 19.41
C ARG A 145 -4.53 -14.13 19.99
N SER A 146 -4.00 -13.07 19.43
CA SER A 146 -4.30 -11.72 19.88
C SER A 146 -5.79 -11.42 19.76
N THR A 147 -6.41 -11.84 18.68
CA THR A 147 -7.83 -11.67 18.46
C THR A 147 -8.63 -12.39 19.53
N ILE A 148 -8.25 -13.62 19.86
CA ILE A 148 -8.92 -14.42 20.87
C ILE A 148 -8.78 -13.75 22.24
N ASP A 149 -7.59 -13.28 22.57
CA ASP A 149 -7.36 -12.63 23.86
C ASP A 149 -8.18 -11.36 24.00
N ALA A 150 -8.22 -10.53 22.95
CA ALA A 150 -9.03 -9.33 22.97
C ALA A 150 -10.51 -9.66 23.15
N HIS A 151 -10.99 -10.69 22.49
CA HIS A 151 -12.37 -11.11 22.59
C HIS A 151 -12.68 -11.61 24.00
N ARG A 152 -11.75 -12.39 24.58
CA ARG A 152 -11.92 -12.90 25.94
C ARG A 152 -11.99 -11.77 26.96
N THR A 153 -11.12 -10.80 26.84
CA THR A 153 -11.14 -9.62 27.69
C THR A 153 -12.47 -8.88 27.60
N SER A 154 -12.98 -8.74 26.41
CA SER A 154 -14.26 -8.09 26.18
C SER A 154 -15.40 -8.82 26.89
N ARG A 155 -15.36 -10.14 26.93
CA ARG A 155 -16.41 -10.91 27.62
C ARG A 155 -16.42 -10.74 29.12
N ARG A 156 -15.29 -10.43 29.70
CA ARG A 156 -15.19 -10.29 31.15
C ARG A 156 -15.73 -8.97 31.63
N THR A 157 -15.83 -8.03 30.77
CA THR A 157 -16.42 -6.76 31.12
C THR A 157 -17.89 -6.73 30.82
#